data_29224c378ed906cb3e81de20e27ba3da
#
_entry.id   29224c378ed906cb3e81de20e27ba3da
#
_cell.length_a   1.000
_cell.length_b   1.000
_cell.length_c   1.000
_cell.angle_alpha   90.00
_cell.angle_beta   90.00
_cell.angle_gamma   90.00
#
_symmetry.space_group_name_H-M   'P 1'
#
loop_
_entity.id
_entity.type
_entity.pdbx_description
1 polymer ?
#
loop_
_entity_poly.entity_id
_entity_poly.type
_entity_poly.pdbx_seq_one_letter_code
_entity_poly.pdbx_strand_id
1 'polypeptide(L)'
;MIEVQEARRSKWDIIIFLSGVIAIVLLDRLTKNFFSGFLDLNESFAVIPNIFHFTLVHNTGIAFGFFKDCGAVFIIIPVILTGLLVYNVYYYRHSPYLSRTYIMAFSLILGGAIGNLIDRIFIGYVIDFIDFRVWPVFNVADSAITIGATIILLRCILVSKQIDSH
;
A
#
# COMPACT_ATOMS: atom_id res chain seq x y z
N MET A 1 15.81 18.55 -36.37
CA MET A 1 14.43 18.29 -35.94
C MET A 1 14.45 16.98 -35.18
N ILE A 2 14.58 17.04 -33.87
CA ILE A 2 14.42 15.85 -33.02
C ILE A 2 12.92 15.76 -32.85
N GLU A 3 12.26 14.84 -33.55
CA GLU A 3 10.92 14.41 -33.22
C GLU A 3 11.00 13.84 -31.79
N VAL A 4 10.50 14.62 -30.86
CA VAL A 4 10.13 14.07 -29.53
C VAL A 4 9.02 13.08 -29.84
N GLN A 5 9.39 11.79 -29.99
CA GLN A 5 8.42 10.72 -29.95
C GLN A 5 7.73 10.85 -28.58
N GLU A 6 6.57 11.48 -28.58
CA GLU A 6 5.63 11.38 -27.47
C GLU A 6 5.47 9.88 -27.20
N ALA A 7 6.15 9.42 -26.16
CA ALA A 7 6.07 8.03 -25.73
C ALA A 7 4.61 7.80 -25.31
N ARG A 8 3.78 7.50 -26.31
CA ARG A 8 2.38 7.14 -26.12
C ARG A 8 2.37 5.96 -25.19
N ARG A 9 2.04 6.22 -23.93
CA ARG A 9 1.99 5.18 -22.92
C ARG A 9 1.20 4.01 -23.47
N SER A 10 1.86 2.88 -23.53
CA SER A 10 1.27 1.66 -24.05
C SER A 10 0.02 1.35 -23.22
N LYS A 11 -1.03 0.86 -23.88
CA LYS A 11 -2.18 0.25 -23.19
C LYS A 11 -1.73 -0.75 -22.14
N TRP A 12 -0.56 -1.37 -22.34
CA TRP A 12 0.06 -2.29 -21.39
C TRP A 12 0.45 -1.65 -20.06
N ASP A 13 0.85 -0.36 -20.03
CA ASP A 13 1.19 0.32 -18.77
C ASP A 13 -0.05 0.52 -17.89
N ILE A 14 -1.20 0.79 -18.51
CA ILE A 14 -2.49 0.88 -17.80
C ILE A 14 -2.91 -0.51 -17.30
N ILE A 15 -2.75 -1.53 -18.13
CA ILE A 15 -3.06 -2.92 -17.74
C ILE A 15 -2.18 -3.35 -16.57
N ILE A 16 -0.86 -3.10 -16.63
CA ILE A 16 0.07 -3.40 -15.53
C ILE A 16 -0.34 -2.69 -14.25
N PHE A 17 -0.68 -1.40 -14.33
CA PHE A 17 -1.13 -0.62 -13.18
C PHE A 17 -2.40 -1.21 -12.56
N LEU A 18 -3.44 -1.37 -13.34
CA LEU A 18 -4.73 -1.87 -12.85
C LEU A 18 -4.63 -3.32 -12.35
N SER A 19 -3.90 -4.19 -13.06
CA SER A 19 -3.69 -5.57 -12.61
C SER A 19 -2.92 -5.63 -11.29
N GLY A 20 -1.91 -4.77 -11.11
CA GLY A 20 -1.17 -4.65 -9.85
C GLY A 20 -2.08 -4.20 -8.69
N VAL A 21 -2.90 -3.16 -8.90
CA VAL A 21 -3.87 -2.71 -7.88
C VAL A 21 -4.84 -3.84 -7.52
N ILE A 22 -5.45 -4.47 -8.51
CA ILE A 22 -6.42 -5.56 -8.30
C ILE A 22 -5.76 -6.73 -7.57
N ALA A 23 -4.55 -7.14 -7.98
CA ALA A 23 -3.83 -8.24 -7.36
C ALA A 23 -3.56 -7.99 -5.87
N ILE A 24 -3.12 -6.78 -5.50
CA ILE A 24 -2.87 -6.43 -4.10
C ILE A 24 -4.16 -6.41 -3.30
N VAL A 25 -5.24 -5.79 -3.82
CA VAL A 25 -6.54 -5.75 -3.13
C VAL A 25 -7.08 -7.17 -2.92
N LEU A 26 -7.00 -8.03 -3.93
CA LEU A 26 -7.44 -9.42 -3.81
C LEU A 26 -6.59 -10.20 -2.81
N LEU A 27 -5.27 -10.08 -2.86
CA LEU A 27 -4.35 -10.78 -1.95
C LEU A 27 -4.59 -10.33 -0.50
N ASP A 28 -4.76 -9.03 -0.27
CA ASP A 28 -5.09 -8.47 1.04
C ASP A 28 -6.42 -9.03 1.56
N ARG A 29 -7.49 -9.01 0.73
CA ARG A 29 -8.80 -9.56 1.11
C ARG A 29 -8.75 -11.04 1.43
N LEU A 30 -8.10 -11.83 0.58
CA LEU A 30 -8.00 -13.28 0.75
C LEU A 30 -7.23 -13.64 2.03
N THR A 31 -6.10 -12.96 2.29
CA THR A 31 -5.30 -13.23 3.50
C THR A 31 -6.01 -12.77 4.77
N LYS A 32 -6.63 -11.59 4.79
CA LYS A 32 -7.44 -11.11 5.92
C LYS A 32 -8.59 -12.06 6.24
N ASN A 33 -9.34 -12.48 5.23
CA ASN A 33 -10.44 -13.43 5.42
C ASN A 33 -9.94 -14.79 5.93
N PHE A 34 -8.80 -15.28 5.41
CA PHE A 34 -8.20 -16.52 5.86
C PHE A 34 -7.81 -16.45 7.34
N PHE A 35 -7.07 -15.42 7.75
CA PHE A 35 -6.62 -15.30 9.14
C PHE A 35 -7.76 -14.99 10.12
N SER A 36 -8.77 -14.22 9.71
CA SER A 36 -9.98 -14.00 10.50
C SER A 36 -10.84 -15.27 10.69
N GLY A 37 -10.73 -16.24 9.79
CA GLY A 37 -11.38 -17.53 9.94
C GLY A 37 -10.53 -18.60 10.64
N PHE A 38 -9.21 -18.37 10.75
CA PHE A 38 -8.26 -19.30 11.31
C PHE A 38 -7.87 -19.00 12.76
N LEU A 39 -7.89 -17.74 13.19
CA LEU A 39 -7.49 -17.28 14.52
C LEU A 39 -8.64 -16.54 15.21
N ASP A 40 -8.75 -16.70 16.50
CA ASP A 40 -9.57 -15.84 17.34
C ASP A 40 -8.88 -14.48 17.57
N LEU A 41 -9.66 -13.46 17.92
CA LEU A 41 -9.12 -12.12 18.16
C LEU A 41 -8.06 -12.16 19.28
N ASN A 42 -6.88 -11.60 19.01
CA ASN A 42 -5.67 -11.61 19.83
C ASN A 42 -5.03 -13.01 20.00
N GLU A 43 -5.52 -14.02 19.30
CA GLU A 43 -4.84 -15.31 19.23
C GLU A 43 -3.57 -15.19 18.40
N SER A 44 -2.53 -15.94 18.78
CA SER A 44 -1.21 -15.92 18.17
C SER A 44 -0.74 -17.34 17.86
N PHE A 45 -0.52 -17.62 16.57
CA PHE A 45 0.07 -18.87 16.07
C PHE A 45 1.56 -18.65 15.76
N ALA A 46 2.44 -19.32 16.49
CA ALA A 46 3.89 -19.22 16.29
C ALA A 46 4.35 -20.02 15.06
N VAL A 47 4.90 -19.32 14.07
CA VAL A 47 5.60 -19.94 12.93
C VAL A 47 7.06 -20.20 13.29
N ILE A 48 7.72 -19.17 13.84
CA ILE A 48 9.07 -19.25 14.40
C ILE A 48 8.99 -18.67 15.82
N PRO A 49 9.16 -19.50 16.86
CA PRO A 49 9.04 -19.04 18.25
C PRO A 49 9.86 -17.77 18.53
N ASN A 50 9.25 -16.79 19.17
CA ASN A 50 9.81 -15.48 19.54
C ASN A 50 10.28 -14.58 18.39
N ILE A 51 10.10 -14.98 17.09
CA ILE A 51 10.55 -14.20 15.93
C ILE A 51 9.39 -13.83 15.02
N PHE A 52 8.61 -14.84 14.57
CA PHE A 52 7.55 -14.63 13.60
C PHE A 52 6.30 -15.42 13.98
N HIS A 53 5.20 -14.70 14.11
CA HIS A 53 3.89 -15.24 14.44
C HIS A 53 2.84 -14.71 13.45
N PHE A 54 1.71 -15.41 13.39
CA PHE A 54 0.46 -14.84 12.92
C PHE A 54 -0.40 -14.51 14.14
N THR A 55 -0.72 -13.24 14.36
CA THR A 55 -1.50 -12.76 15.49
C THR A 55 -2.65 -11.92 14.98
N LEU A 56 -3.91 -12.34 15.20
CA LEU A 56 -5.06 -11.60 14.70
C LEU A 56 -5.32 -10.36 15.56
N VAL A 57 -5.26 -9.17 14.94
CA VAL A 57 -5.48 -7.89 15.61
C VAL A 57 -6.50 -7.05 14.83
N HIS A 58 -7.43 -6.42 15.54
CA HIS A 58 -8.33 -5.39 15.00
C HIS A 58 -7.73 -4.01 15.27
N ASN A 59 -7.10 -3.42 14.25
CA ASN A 59 -6.42 -2.14 14.35
C ASN A 59 -7.39 -0.99 14.05
N THR A 60 -7.86 -0.34 15.09
CA THR A 60 -8.75 0.83 14.98
C THR A 60 -8.02 2.14 14.64
N GLY A 61 -6.69 2.09 14.48
CA GLY A 61 -5.86 3.26 14.26
C GLY A 61 -5.65 4.12 15.52
N ILE A 62 -6.21 3.71 16.66
CA ILE A 62 -6.10 4.41 17.93
C ILE A 62 -4.84 3.95 18.65
N ALA A 63 -3.68 4.41 18.19
CA ALA A 63 -2.49 4.37 19.02
C ALA A 63 -2.68 5.33 20.19
N PHE A 64 -2.64 4.78 21.43
CA PHE A 64 -2.64 5.56 22.68
C PHE A 64 -3.96 6.22 23.14
N GLY A 65 -5.14 5.87 22.60
CA GLY A 65 -6.42 6.40 23.11
C GLY A 65 -6.69 7.89 22.83
N PHE A 66 -5.79 8.60 22.16
CA PHE A 66 -5.88 10.04 21.91
C PHE A 66 -6.99 10.47 20.93
N PHE A 67 -7.59 9.54 20.19
CA PHE A 67 -8.58 9.86 19.14
C PHE A 67 -9.87 9.05 19.26
N LYS A 68 -10.29 8.75 20.50
CA LYS A 68 -11.46 7.89 20.77
C LYS A 68 -12.75 8.36 20.08
N ASP A 69 -12.84 9.69 19.78
CA ASP A 69 -14.01 10.31 19.13
C ASP A 69 -13.74 10.73 17.66
N CYS A 70 -12.54 10.44 17.12
CA CYS A 70 -12.12 10.87 15.79
C CYS A 70 -12.17 9.75 14.74
N GLY A 71 -13.07 8.77 14.85
CA GLY A 71 -13.20 7.65 13.91
C GLY A 71 -13.23 8.07 12.42
N ALA A 72 -13.86 9.22 12.13
CA ALA A 72 -13.93 9.77 10.79
C ALA A 72 -12.56 10.17 10.22
N VAL A 73 -11.59 10.60 11.05
CA VAL A 73 -10.25 11.02 10.61
C VAL A 73 -9.50 9.83 9.98
N PHE A 74 -9.67 8.62 10.52
CA PHE A 74 -9.05 7.39 10.01
C PHE A 74 -9.65 6.91 8.67
N ILE A 75 -10.76 7.50 8.25
CA ILE A 75 -11.35 7.29 6.91
C ILE A 75 -11.00 8.48 6.01
N ILE A 76 -11.19 9.71 6.47
CA ILE A 76 -11.03 10.93 5.67
C ILE A 76 -9.58 11.08 5.18
N ILE A 77 -8.58 10.93 6.06
CA ILE A 77 -7.17 11.09 5.68
C ILE A 77 -6.75 10.04 4.62
N PRO A 78 -6.98 8.74 4.79
CA PRO A 78 -6.68 7.76 3.74
C PRO A 78 -7.43 8.02 2.43
N VAL A 79 -8.68 8.47 2.47
CA VAL A 79 -9.44 8.84 1.26
C VAL A 79 -8.77 10.00 0.53
N ILE A 80 -8.40 11.07 1.24
CA ILE A 80 -7.72 12.23 0.66
C ILE A 80 -6.37 11.80 0.06
N LEU A 81 -5.55 11.04 0.80
CA LEU A 81 -4.24 10.59 0.33
C LEU A 81 -4.36 9.68 -0.89
N THR A 82 -5.34 8.77 -0.88
CA THR A 82 -5.65 7.91 -2.04
C THR A 82 -6.07 8.75 -3.25
N GLY A 83 -6.94 9.75 -3.05
CA GLY A 83 -7.38 10.67 -4.09
C GLY A 83 -6.23 11.49 -4.68
N LEU A 84 -5.34 12.02 -3.82
CA LEU A 84 -4.13 12.73 -4.26
C LEU A 84 -3.17 11.81 -5.04
N LEU A 85 -3.01 10.56 -4.63
CA LEU A 85 -2.20 9.58 -5.35
C LEU A 85 -2.78 9.31 -6.74
N VAL A 86 -4.07 9.04 -6.86
CA VAL A 86 -4.77 8.84 -8.14
C VAL A 86 -4.61 10.06 -9.04
N TYR A 87 -4.82 11.27 -8.48
CA TYR A 87 -4.64 12.53 -9.19
C TYR A 87 -3.21 12.67 -9.74
N ASN A 88 -2.19 12.40 -8.91
CA ASN A 88 -0.79 12.46 -9.34
C ASN A 88 -0.49 11.46 -10.46
N VAL A 89 -0.92 10.20 -10.34
CA VAL A 89 -0.75 9.17 -11.38
C VAL A 89 -1.43 9.61 -12.67
N TYR A 90 -2.65 10.16 -12.58
CA TYR A 90 -3.37 10.67 -13.74
C TYR A 90 -2.68 11.87 -14.38
N TYR A 91 -2.23 12.83 -13.59
CA TYR A 91 -1.58 14.06 -14.07
C TYR A 91 -0.26 13.77 -14.80
N TYR A 92 0.58 12.89 -14.19
CA TYR A 92 1.88 12.53 -14.74
C TYR A 92 1.86 11.34 -15.72
N ARG A 93 0.69 10.80 -16.07
CA ARG A 93 0.57 9.60 -16.92
C ARG A 93 1.24 9.73 -18.30
N HIS A 94 1.41 10.93 -18.81
CA HIS A 94 2.09 11.21 -20.09
C HIS A 94 3.53 11.68 -19.92
N SER A 95 4.02 11.79 -18.70
CA SER A 95 5.39 12.23 -18.44
C SER A 95 6.40 11.18 -18.90
N PRO A 96 7.43 11.56 -19.66
CA PRO A 96 8.49 10.65 -20.10
C PRO A 96 9.30 10.08 -18.91
N TYR A 97 9.28 10.78 -17.77
CA TYR A 97 10.00 10.37 -16.56
C TYR A 97 9.29 9.27 -15.76
N LEU A 98 8.02 8.98 -16.05
CA LEU A 98 7.27 7.95 -15.34
C LEU A 98 7.60 6.57 -15.91
N SER A 99 8.66 5.94 -15.40
CA SER A 99 9.07 4.59 -15.79
C SER A 99 8.08 3.51 -15.30
N ARG A 100 8.16 2.30 -15.87
CA ARG A 100 7.37 1.14 -15.42
C ARG A 100 7.58 0.83 -13.94
N THR A 101 8.78 1.09 -13.41
CA THR A 101 9.07 0.95 -11.98
C THR A 101 8.17 1.84 -11.12
N TYR A 102 7.94 3.11 -11.52
CA TYR A 102 7.01 3.99 -10.82
C TYR A 102 5.56 3.52 -10.94
N ILE A 103 5.17 2.99 -12.11
CA ILE A 103 3.82 2.44 -12.33
C ILE A 103 3.57 1.29 -11.37
N MET A 104 4.51 0.35 -11.24
CA MET A 104 4.43 -0.77 -10.31
C MET A 104 4.41 -0.30 -8.84
N ALA A 105 5.28 0.64 -8.47
CA ALA A 105 5.31 1.21 -7.12
C ALA A 105 3.98 1.89 -6.76
N PHE A 106 3.42 2.69 -7.65
CA PHE A 106 2.12 3.33 -7.44
C PHE A 106 0.97 2.33 -7.39
N SER A 107 1.02 1.23 -8.16
CA SER A 107 0.00 0.18 -8.08
C SER A 107 0.02 -0.54 -6.73
N LEU A 108 1.21 -0.79 -6.15
CA LEU A 108 1.37 -1.36 -4.81
C LEU A 108 0.79 -0.43 -3.74
N ILE A 109 1.15 0.86 -3.77
CA ILE A 109 0.65 1.85 -2.81
C ILE A 109 -0.86 2.00 -2.91
N LEU A 110 -1.39 2.15 -4.13
CA LEU A 110 -2.82 2.33 -4.33
C LEU A 110 -3.61 1.08 -3.93
N GLY A 111 -3.14 -0.12 -4.31
CA GLY A 111 -3.76 -1.38 -3.95
C GLY A 111 -3.82 -1.59 -2.44
N GLY A 112 -2.72 -1.32 -1.73
CA GLY A 112 -2.66 -1.38 -0.27
C GLY A 112 -3.56 -0.33 0.41
N ALA A 113 -3.54 0.92 -0.09
CA ALA A 113 -4.40 1.98 0.44
C ALA A 113 -5.89 1.61 0.31
N ILE A 114 -6.30 1.08 -0.85
CA ILE A 114 -7.68 0.61 -1.10
C ILE A 114 -8.00 -0.57 -0.16
N GLY A 115 -7.11 -1.56 -0.01
CA GLY A 115 -7.31 -2.72 0.88
C GLY A 115 -7.64 -2.30 2.32
N ASN A 116 -6.83 -1.41 2.89
CA ASN A 116 -7.05 -0.89 4.24
C ASN A 116 -8.25 0.07 4.34
N LEU A 117 -8.57 0.78 3.26
CA LEU A 117 -9.74 1.66 3.21
C LEU A 117 -11.05 0.85 3.19
N ILE A 118 -11.09 -0.26 2.45
CA ILE A 118 -12.23 -1.19 2.45
C ILE A 118 -12.54 -1.64 3.88
N ASP A 119 -11.53 -2.06 4.65
CA ASP A 119 -11.73 -2.47 6.05
C ASP A 119 -12.36 -1.34 6.87
N ARG A 120 -11.78 -0.14 6.82
CA ARG A 120 -12.27 1.00 7.60
C ARG A 120 -13.70 1.39 7.26
N ILE A 121 -14.09 1.31 5.98
CA ILE A 121 -15.45 1.67 5.54
C ILE A 121 -16.46 0.61 5.96
N PHE A 122 -16.14 -0.68 5.79
CA PHE A 122 -17.14 -1.76 5.95
C PHE A 122 -17.18 -2.34 7.35
N ILE A 123 -16.04 -2.40 8.07
CA ILE A 123 -15.98 -3.01 9.40
C ILE A 123 -15.46 -2.07 10.50
N GLY A 124 -14.98 -0.86 10.16
CA GLY A 124 -14.58 0.17 11.12
C GLY A 124 -13.17 0.02 11.70
N TYR A 125 -12.44 -1.03 11.36
CA TYR A 125 -11.05 -1.28 11.79
C TYR A 125 -10.29 -1.96 10.65
N VAL A 126 -8.96 -2.04 10.77
CA VAL A 126 -8.11 -2.80 9.83
C VAL A 126 -7.77 -4.14 10.46
N ILE A 127 -7.83 -5.22 9.68
CA ILE A 127 -7.42 -6.56 10.09
C ILE A 127 -5.93 -6.69 9.85
N ASP A 128 -5.15 -6.90 10.94
CA ASP A 128 -3.71 -7.12 10.92
C ASP A 128 -3.39 -8.52 11.43
N PHE A 129 -2.34 -9.16 10.87
CA PHE A 129 -2.03 -10.54 11.23
C PHE A 129 -0.54 -10.93 11.11
N ILE A 130 0.34 -10.11 10.53
CA ILE A 130 1.78 -10.38 10.41
C ILE A 130 2.48 -9.79 11.63
N ASP A 131 3.08 -10.63 12.46
CA ASP A 131 3.66 -10.27 13.76
C ASP A 131 5.12 -10.72 13.88
N PHE A 132 6.04 -9.77 13.79
CA PHE A 132 7.48 -10.01 14.03
C PHE A 132 7.91 -9.78 15.47
N ARG A 133 6.98 -9.58 16.42
CA ARG A 133 7.21 -9.40 17.87
C ARG A 133 7.96 -8.13 18.27
N VAL A 134 8.74 -7.55 17.37
CA VAL A 134 9.54 -6.32 17.57
C VAL A 134 8.95 -5.12 16.83
N TRP A 135 7.88 -5.32 16.07
CA TRP A 135 7.17 -4.33 15.28
C TRP A 135 5.66 -4.46 15.50
N PRO A 136 4.88 -3.38 15.38
CA PRO A 136 3.43 -3.50 15.39
C PRO A 136 2.93 -4.51 14.36
N VAL A 137 1.88 -5.27 14.70
CA VAL A 137 1.26 -6.22 13.76
C VAL A 137 0.73 -5.45 12.55
N PHE A 138 0.89 -6.02 11.36
CA PHE A 138 0.53 -5.40 10.09
C PHE A 138 -0.04 -6.44 9.12
N ASN A 139 -0.38 -6.01 7.89
CA ASN A 139 -1.02 -6.86 6.87
C ASN A 139 -0.34 -6.75 5.50
N VAL A 140 -0.92 -7.41 4.49
CA VAL A 140 -0.43 -7.38 3.11
C VAL A 140 -0.54 -5.98 2.50
N ALA A 141 -1.61 -5.24 2.78
CA ALA A 141 -1.79 -3.87 2.30
C ALA A 141 -0.67 -2.94 2.80
N ASP A 142 -0.30 -3.02 4.09
CA ASP A 142 0.78 -2.23 4.69
C ASP A 142 2.14 -2.60 4.08
N SER A 143 2.37 -3.90 3.84
CA SER A 143 3.56 -4.40 3.15
C SER A 143 3.67 -3.81 1.74
N ALA A 144 2.57 -3.80 0.98
CA ALA A 144 2.53 -3.26 -0.36
C ALA A 144 2.80 -1.74 -0.38
N ILE A 145 2.19 -0.98 0.54
CA ILE A 145 2.44 0.46 0.69
C ILE A 145 3.93 0.71 0.99
N THR A 146 4.50 -0.02 1.94
CA THR A 146 5.90 0.14 2.36
C THR A 146 6.86 -0.18 1.24
N ILE A 147 6.65 -1.30 0.53
CA ILE A 147 7.48 -1.69 -0.62
C ILE A 147 7.38 -0.66 -1.74
N GLY A 148 6.17 -0.23 -2.10
CA GLY A 148 5.96 0.77 -3.14
C GLY A 148 6.62 2.12 -2.79
N ALA A 149 6.47 2.60 -1.55
CA ALA A 149 7.11 3.83 -1.09
C ALA A 149 8.64 3.71 -1.11
N THR A 150 9.19 2.57 -0.68
CA THR A 150 10.63 2.30 -0.71
C THR A 150 11.19 2.32 -2.14
N ILE A 151 10.47 1.72 -3.11
CA ILE A 151 10.87 1.75 -4.52
C ILE A 151 10.92 3.19 -5.03
N ILE A 152 9.92 4.03 -4.73
CA ILE A 152 9.90 5.43 -5.14
C ILE A 152 11.08 6.18 -4.53
N LEU A 153 11.32 6.03 -3.23
CA LEU A 153 12.41 6.69 -2.51
C LEU A 153 13.78 6.33 -3.12
N LEU A 154 14.04 5.04 -3.31
CA LEU A 154 15.30 4.58 -3.92
C LEU A 154 15.50 5.14 -5.33
N ARG A 155 14.45 5.20 -6.14
CA ARG A 155 14.52 5.78 -7.48
C ARG A 155 14.80 7.27 -7.44
N CYS A 156 14.20 8.03 -6.53
CA CYS A 156 14.49 9.46 -6.36
C CYS A 156 15.96 9.70 -6.00
N ILE A 157 16.52 8.92 -5.07
CA ILE A 157 17.94 9.02 -4.68
C ILE A 157 18.88 8.71 -5.85
N LEU A 158 18.58 7.66 -6.61
CA LEU A 158 19.43 7.26 -7.76
C LEU A 158 19.42 8.30 -8.87
N VAL A 159 18.26 8.90 -9.16
CA VAL A 159 18.14 9.96 -10.17
C VAL A 159 18.88 11.23 -9.73
N SER A 160 18.77 11.64 -8.46
CA SER A 160 19.50 12.79 -7.92
C SER A 160 21.01 12.64 -8.09
N LYS A 161 21.57 11.46 -7.75
CA LYS A 161 23.02 11.21 -7.93
C LYS A 161 23.48 11.25 -9.37
N GLN A 162 22.64 10.91 -10.35
CA GLN A 162 23.00 11.03 -11.77
C GLN A 162 23.06 12.48 -12.23
N ILE A 163 22.24 13.37 -11.67
CA ILE A 163 22.24 14.80 -11.99
C ILE A 163 23.48 15.49 -11.42
N ASP A 164 23.87 15.13 -10.18
CA ASP A 164 25.04 15.73 -9.50
C ASP A 164 26.39 15.26 -10.09
N SER A 165 26.40 14.21 -10.92
CA SER A 165 27.62 13.65 -11.54
C SER A 165 27.91 14.20 -12.94
N HIS A 166 27.09 15.11 -13.46
CA HIS A 166 27.24 15.81 -14.76
C HIS A 166 27.37 17.31 -14.57
#